data_d420b3eb0e38f43e3d16a0272e67e27e
#
_entry.id   d420b3eb0e38f43e3d16a0272e67e27e
#
_cell.length_a   1.000
_cell.length_b   1.000
_cell.length_c   1.000
_cell.angle_alpha   90.00
_cell.angle_beta   90.00
_cell.angle_gamma   90.00
#
_symmetry.space_group_name_H-M   'P 1'
#
loop_
_entity.id
_entity.type
_entity.pdbx_description
1 polymer ?
#
loop_
_entity_poly.entity_id
_entity_poly.type
_entity_poly.pdbx_seq_one_letter_code
_entity_poly.pdbx_strand_id
1 'polypeptide(L)'
;MSSERSSHPLSIAVVGGGVAGITAAYLLARKHNVTLFEKNPSIGGHTRTVTHTDPSGKTLAIDMGFIVFNNRTYPCFHEFLRQLKVPVRNSEMSFSFTESDTGFTYAGTGINGLFARRRNLFSVRYWLFLAEILRFCREASKKIKEETVDASLTLGDYLRTIGYRNDLVNWFIKPMGAAIWSTPFQKLLEFPAQAFLHFYNNHGLLSLRDRPQWQTVAGGSHTYVQAFLKTYNGKIYLHSPVHHIERNSAGVELKSKDGSLGSFDRVILATHADEALGLLSEPTAEERRILGAFRYNHNQTVLHTDRGLLPALRRSWASWNVIQWQDMGPEHPVPVTYHMNRLQGFSSDCEFFVTLNQGNRVANDTIIDDVVFSHPLYTLDAIRAQKSLSSLQGVLHTHYCGSYHGYGFHEDAVRSSVRMVESFGISL
;
A
#
# COMPACT_ATOMS: atom_id res chain seq x y z
N MET A 1 14.29 -23.07 -25.35
CA MET A 1 13.83 -22.17 -26.42
C MET A 1 14.72 -20.94 -26.36
N SER A 2 15.53 -20.73 -27.39
CA SER A 2 16.51 -19.65 -27.51
C SER A 2 15.80 -18.31 -27.57
N SER A 3 16.06 -17.43 -26.59
CA SER A 3 15.65 -16.03 -26.66
C SER A 3 16.43 -15.35 -27.80
N GLU A 4 15.81 -15.12 -28.93
CA GLU A 4 16.30 -14.14 -29.91
C GLU A 4 16.34 -12.77 -29.20
N ARG A 5 17.55 -12.35 -28.84
CA ARG A 5 17.81 -10.98 -28.38
C ARG A 5 17.61 -10.09 -29.62
N SER A 6 16.46 -9.45 -29.75
CA SER A 6 16.26 -8.41 -30.72
C SER A 6 17.39 -7.37 -30.59
N SER A 7 18.16 -7.16 -31.64
CA SER A 7 19.27 -6.20 -31.65
C SER A 7 18.78 -4.74 -31.75
N HIS A 8 17.49 -4.53 -31.95
CA HIS A 8 16.89 -3.20 -32.11
C HIS A 8 16.04 -2.80 -30.91
N PRO A 9 16.04 -1.50 -30.55
CA PRO A 9 15.16 -0.97 -29.50
C PRO A 9 13.69 -1.25 -29.81
N LEU A 10 12.96 -1.88 -28.90
CA LEU A 10 11.52 -2.11 -29.03
C LEU A 10 10.74 -0.82 -28.76
N SER A 11 9.56 -0.68 -29.37
CA SER A 11 8.55 0.30 -29.03
C SER A 11 7.65 -0.29 -27.94
N ILE A 12 7.64 0.29 -26.74
CA ILE A 12 6.95 -0.24 -25.58
C ILE A 12 5.99 0.79 -25.01
N ALA A 13 4.71 0.42 -24.88
CA ALA A 13 3.73 1.21 -24.13
C ALA A 13 3.73 0.77 -22.66
N VAL A 14 3.72 1.72 -21.73
CA VAL A 14 3.45 1.50 -20.30
C VAL A 14 2.13 2.18 -19.97
N VAL A 15 1.16 1.43 -19.47
CA VAL A 15 -0.17 1.94 -19.10
C VAL A 15 -0.30 2.01 -17.59
N GLY A 16 -0.47 3.24 -17.08
CA GLY A 16 -0.53 3.55 -15.64
C GLY A 16 0.76 4.17 -15.13
N GLY A 17 0.66 5.42 -14.64
CA GLY A 17 1.77 6.24 -14.12
C GLY A 17 1.98 6.12 -12.61
N GLY A 18 1.53 5.04 -11.95
CA GLY A 18 1.87 4.72 -10.56
C GLY A 18 3.33 4.27 -10.41
N VAL A 19 3.77 3.98 -9.17
CA VAL A 19 5.17 3.59 -8.91
C VAL A 19 5.63 2.38 -9.74
N ALA A 20 4.76 1.41 -10.03
CA ALA A 20 5.08 0.28 -10.89
C ALA A 20 5.41 0.74 -12.33
N GLY A 21 4.52 1.54 -12.92
CA GLY A 21 4.73 2.06 -14.28
C GLY A 21 5.92 3.00 -14.39
N ILE A 22 6.11 3.88 -13.40
CA ILE A 22 7.28 4.75 -13.30
C ILE A 22 8.58 3.93 -13.28
N THR A 23 8.63 2.88 -12.44
CA THR A 23 9.81 2.00 -12.33
C THR A 23 10.04 1.24 -13.64
N ALA A 24 8.98 0.66 -14.22
CA ALA A 24 9.07 -0.06 -15.48
C ALA A 24 9.56 0.86 -16.61
N ALA A 25 8.96 2.05 -16.75
CA ALA A 25 9.34 3.02 -17.76
C ALA A 25 10.79 3.49 -17.61
N TYR A 26 11.21 3.80 -16.37
CA TYR A 26 12.58 4.21 -16.05
C TYR A 26 13.62 3.15 -16.47
N LEU A 27 13.35 1.90 -16.15
CA LEU A 27 14.28 0.82 -16.45
C LEU A 27 14.29 0.46 -17.94
N LEU A 28 13.12 0.32 -18.55
CA LEU A 28 13.00 -0.04 -19.97
C LEU A 28 13.59 1.03 -20.91
N ALA A 29 13.46 2.31 -20.56
CA ALA A 29 14.00 3.42 -21.35
C ALA A 29 15.54 3.40 -21.50
N ARG A 30 16.24 2.56 -20.72
CA ARG A 30 17.70 2.37 -20.89
C ARG A 30 18.06 1.68 -22.19
N LYS A 31 17.15 0.91 -22.79
CA LYS A 31 17.39 0.10 -23.99
C LYS A 31 16.30 0.20 -25.05
N HIS A 32 15.13 0.73 -24.72
CA HIS A 32 13.94 0.69 -25.56
C HIS A 32 13.28 2.06 -25.70
N ASN A 33 12.43 2.23 -26.72
CA ASN A 33 11.60 3.41 -26.91
C ASN A 33 10.32 3.27 -26.09
N VAL A 34 10.23 3.96 -24.97
CA VAL A 34 9.14 3.78 -24.02
C VAL A 34 8.19 4.98 -24.04
N THR A 35 6.90 4.70 -24.11
CA THR A 35 5.82 5.68 -24.02
C THR A 35 4.93 5.33 -22.82
N LEU A 36 4.79 6.25 -21.86
CA LEU A 36 3.95 6.10 -20.68
C LEU A 36 2.62 6.83 -20.88
N PHE A 37 1.51 6.13 -20.62
CA PHE A 37 0.16 6.66 -20.68
C PHE A 37 -0.44 6.72 -19.27
N GLU A 38 -0.95 7.88 -18.89
CA GLU A 38 -1.63 8.12 -17.61
C GLU A 38 -2.99 8.81 -17.87
N LYS A 39 -4.05 8.30 -17.24
CA LYS A 39 -5.40 8.85 -17.35
C LYS A 39 -5.59 10.18 -16.62
N ASN A 40 -4.82 10.39 -15.55
CA ASN A 40 -4.90 11.56 -14.69
C ASN A 40 -4.03 12.72 -15.21
N PRO A 41 -4.21 13.95 -14.65
CA PRO A 41 -3.40 15.11 -14.99
C PRO A 41 -1.94 15.02 -14.53
N SER A 42 -1.60 14.04 -13.70
CA SER A 42 -0.25 13.82 -13.18
C SER A 42 0.04 12.35 -12.96
N ILE A 43 1.30 11.96 -13.09
CA ILE A 43 1.78 10.63 -12.68
C ILE A 43 2.02 10.59 -11.16
N GLY A 44 2.06 9.37 -10.61
CA GLY A 44 2.30 9.11 -9.18
C GLY A 44 1.36 8.04 -8.61
N GLY A 45 0.13 7.96 -9.11
CA GLY A 45 -0.88 7.04 -8.58
C GLY A 45 -1.14 7.33 -7.10
N HIS A 46 -0.86 6.36 -6.21
CA HIS A 46 -0.98 6.52 -4.76
C HIS A 46 0.09 7.44 -4.15
N THR A 47 1.04 7.93 -4.93
CA THR A 47 2.01 8.95 -4.51
C THR A 47 1.39 10.32 -4.72
N ARG A 48 0.63 10.77 -3.72
CA ARG A 48 -0.01 12.09 -3.70
C ARG A 48 0.54 12.91 -2.54
N THR A 49 1.18 14.02 -2.86
CA THR A 49 1.70 15.00 -1.90
C THR A 49 1.00 16.34 -2.12
N VAL A 50 0.41 16.88 -1.08
CA VAL A 50 -0.25 18.19 -1.07
C VAL A 50 0.70 19.22 -0.52
N THR A 51 0.87 20.33 -1.23
CA THR A 51 1.61 21.48 -0.74
C THR A 51 0.65 22.40 0.02
N HIS A 52 0.94 22.66 1.29
CA HIS A 52 0.12 23.51 2.15
C HIS A 52 1.01 24.50 2.90
N THR A 53 0.54 25.76 3.03
CA THR A 53 1.23 26.78 3.82
C THR A 53 0.53 26.91 5.16
N ASP A 54 1.25 26.68 6.25
CA ASP A 54 0.72 26.79 7.60
C ASP A 54 0.54 28.26 8.03
N PRO A 55 -0.15 28.55 9.15
CA PRO A 55 -0.38 29.92 9.61
C PRO A 55 0.91 30.71 9.91
N SER A 56 2.03 30.04 10.13
CA SER A 56 3.34 30.70 10.31
C SER A 56 4.00 31.10 8.99
N GLY A 57 3.38 30.78 7.84
CA GLY A 57 3.91 31.04 6.49
C GLY A 57 4.85 29.94 5.98
N LYS A 58 5.01 28.83 6.70
CA LYS A 58 5.86 27.72 6.30
C LYS A 58 5.14 26.82 5.32
N THR A 59 5.74 26.61 4.14
CA THR A 59 5.23 25.66 3.15
C THR A 59 5.67 24.24 3.47
N LEU A 60 4.71 23.31 3.53
CA LEU A 60 4.87 21.92 3.88
C LEU A 60 4.39 21.03 2.72
N ALA A 61 5.08 19.92 2.51
CA ALA A 61 4.71 18.86 1.57
C ALA A 61 4.16 17.67 2.37
N ILE A 62 2.86 17.42 2.28
CA ILE A 62 2.14 16.46 3.12
C ILE A 62 1.62 15.31 2.25
N ASP A 63 2.03 14.10 2.55
CA ASP A 63 1.63 12.89 1.82
C ASP A 63 0.25 12.40 2.25
N MET A 64 -0.59 12.02 1.29
CA MET A 64 -1.93 11.49 1.54
C MET A 64 -2.07 9.99 1.26
N GLY A 65 -1.25 9.43 0.38
CA GLY A 65 -1.33 8.02 0.00
C GLY A 65 -0.14 7.22 0.51
N PHE A 66 0.93 7.15 -0.28
CA PHE A 66 2.17 6.51 0.18
C PHE A 66 2.96 7.45 1.11
N ILE A 67 3.23 7.00 2.34
CA ILE A 67 3.84 7.83 3.39
C ILE A 67 5.17 7.26 3.87
N VAL A 68 5.20 5.96 4.22
CA VAL A 68 6.33 5.33 4.91
C VAL A 68 6.75 4.01 4.29
N PHE A 69 8.02 3.69 4.46
CA PHE A 69 8.66 2.43 4.09
C PHE A 69 9.75 2.11 5.13
N ASN A 70 10.47 1.02 5.00
CA ASN A 70 11.52 0.69 5.96
C ASN A 70 12.76 0.11 5.29
N ASN A 71 13.87 0.12 6.02
CA ASN A 71 15.17 -0.29 5.53
C ASN A 71 15.36 -1.81 5.35
N ARG A 72 14.38 -2.64 5.72
CA ARG A 72 14.50 -4.11 5.69
C ARG A 72 13.68 -4.73 4.57
N THR A 73 12.44 -4.31 4.42
CA THR A 73 11.47 -4.94 3.53
C THR A 73 11.21 -4.18 2.23
N TYR A 74 11.96 -3.09 1.99
CA TYR A 74 11.85 -2.26 0.78
C TYR A 74 13.17 -2.13 -0.01
N PRO A 75 13.90 -3.24 -0.30
CA PRO A 75 15.21 -3.16 -0.94
C PRO A 75 15.15 -2.61 -2.37
N CYS A 76 14.16 -3.00 -3.18
CA CYS A 76 14.05 -2.50 -4.56
C CYS A 76 13.65 -1.02 -4.58
N PHE A 77 12.74 -0.60 -3.71
CA PHE A 77 12.36 0.81 -3.62
C PHE A 77 13.52 1.68 -3.12
N HIS A 78 14.29 1.23 -2.14
CA HIS A 78 15.52 1.91 -1.70
C HIS A 78 16.53 2.09 -2.84
N GLU A 79 16.79 1.03 -3.59
CA GLU A 79 17.70 1.10 -4.73
C GLU A 79 17.18 2.05 -5.82
N PHE A 80 15.87 2.03 -6.09
CA PHE A 80 15.24 2.95 -7.02
C PHE A 80 15.40 4.42 -6.58
N LEU A 81 15.13 4.72 -5.29
CA LEU A 81 15.36 6.07 -4.73
C LEU A 81 16.83 6.49 -4.81
N ARG A 82 17.77 5.56 -4.55
CA ARG A 82 19.21 5.81 -4.64
C ARG A 82 19.62 6.18 -6.06
N GLN A 83 19.12 5.49 -7.07
CA GLN A 83 19.40 5.80 -8.48
C GLN A 83 18.86 7.16 -8.90
N LEU A 84 17.68 7.51 -8.41
CA LEU A 84 17.06 8.82 -8.62
C LEU A 84 17.68 9.93 -7.75
N LYS A 85 18.62 9.60 -6.87
CA LYS A 85 19.26 10.53 -5.90
C LYS A 85 18.24 11.23 -5.00
N VAL A 86 17.19 10.52 -4.60
CA VAL A 86 16.13 11.03 -3.74
C VAL A 86 16.48 10.78 -2.27
N PRO A 87 16.55 11.83 -1.43
CA PRO A 87 16.90 11.68 -0.03
C PRO A 87 15.73 11.09 0.77
N VAL A 88 16.10 10.31 1.79
CA VAL A 88 15.15 9.72 2.75
C VAL A 88 15.46 10.20 4.16
N ARG A 89 14.47 10.14 5.05
CA ARG A 89 14.63 10.45 6.47
C ARG A 89 13.95 9.41 7.35
N ASN A 90 14.41 9.28 8.59
CA ASN A 90 13.77 8.40 9.56
C ASN A 90 12.38 8.90 9.92
N SER A 91 11.45 7.97 10.08
CA SER A 91 10.06 8.18 10.47
C SER A 91 9.79 7.53 11.83
N GLU A 92 8.91 8.14 12.61
CA GLU A 92 8.35 7.54 13.82
C GLU A 92 7.15 6.68 13.45
N MET A 93 7.20 5.38 13.74
CA MET A 93 6.08 4.48 13.53
C MET A 93 5.55 4.00 14.87
N SER A 94 4.31 4.32 15.15
CA SER A 94 3.60 3.89 16.35
C SER A 94 2.12 3.73 16.05
N PHE A 95 1.42 2.94 16.88
CA PHE A 95 0.02 2.60 16.70
C PHE A 95 -0.75 2.84 18.00
N SER A 96 -1.98 3.35 17.88
CA SER A 96 -2.94 3.43 18.98
C SER A 96 -4.30 2.89 18.59
N PHE A 97 -5.00 2.37 19.58
CA PHE A 97 -6.39 1.94 19.47
C PHE A 97 -7.24 2.56 20.57
N THR A 98 -8.42 3.00 20.21
CA THR A 98 -9.42 3.55 21.11
C THR A 98 -10.79 2.97 20.77
N GLU A 99 -11.51 2.50 21.78
CA GLU A 99 -12.93 2.13 21.71
C GLU A 99 -13.75 3.27 22.31
N SER A 100 -14.58 3.93 21.50
CA SER A 100 -15.25 5.18 21.89
C SER A 100 -16.20 5.00 23.06
N ASP A 101 -16.93 3.88 23.09
CA ASP A 101 -18.01 3.62 24.08
C ASP A 101 -17.49 3.46 25.49
N THR A 102 -16.45 2.63 25.64
CA THR A 102 -15.84 2.31 26.94
C THR A 102 -14.77 3.31 27.31
N GLY A 103 -14.31 4.10 26.31
CA GLY A 103 -13.13 4.93 26.40
C GLY A 103 -11.86 4.11 26.65
N PHE A 104 -11.87 2.80 26.32
CA PHE A 104 -10.67 1.98 26.36
C PHE A 104 -9.67 2.53 25.34
N THR A 105 -8.42 2.75 25.76
CA THR A 105 -7.38 3.28 24.87
C THR A 105 -5.99 2.83 25.32
N TYR A 106 -5.14 2.59 24.33
CA TYR A 106 -3.70 2.38 24.52
C TYR A 106 -2.92 2.81 23.28
N ALA A 107 -1.62 3.05 23.44
CA ALA A 107 -0.70 3.32 22.34
C ALA A 107 0.63 2.60 22.54
N GLY A 108 1.20 2.10 21.44
CA GLY A 108 2.52 1.47 21.39
C GLY A 108 3.69 2.47 21.36
N THR A 109 3.53 3.65 21.99
CA THR A 109 4.54 4.73 22.04
C THR A 109 5.43 4.64 23.30
N GLY A 110 5.41 3.51 23.99
CA GLY A 110 6.12 3.26 25.25
C GLY A 110 5.18 3.10 26.43
N ILE A 111 5.74 2.97 27.66
CA ILE A 111 4.97 2.69 28.87
C ILE A 111 3.88 3.74 29.12
N ASN A 112 4.20 5.02 28.88
CA ASN A 112 3.25 6.10 29.09
C ASN A 112 2.02 6.04 28.16
N GLY A 113 2.22 5.64 26.89
CA GLY A 113 1.16 5.39 25.93
C GLY A 113 0.39 4.10 26.21
N LEU A 114 1.10 3.04 26.56
CA LEU A 114 0.50 1.74 26.90
C LEU A 114 -0.48 1.86 28.07
N PHE A 115 -0.12 2.64 29.07
CA PHE A 115 -0.98 2.96 30.23
C PHE A 115 -1.55 4.39 30.15
N ALA A 116 -1.91 4.84 28.94
CA ALA A 116 -2.49 6.18 28.74
C ALA A 116 -3.72 6.40 29.65
N ARG A 117 -4.56 5.38 29.80
CA ARG A 117 -5.63 5.35 30.78
C ARG A 117 -5.09 4.72 32.07
N ARG A 118 -4.73 5.53 33.07
CA ARG A 118 -4.05 5.07 34.30
C ARG A 118 -4.78 3.97 35.06
N ARG A 119 -6.12 3.92 34.99
CA ARG A 119 -6.91 2.82 35.59
C ARG A 119 -6.59 1.44 34.99
N ASN A 120 -6.03 1.37 33.78
CA ASN A 120 -5.61 0.11 33.17
C ASN A 120 -4.49 -0.58 33.98
N LEU A 121 -3.70 0.16 34.77
CA LEU A 121 -2.70 -0.40 35.67
C LEU A 121 -3.32 -1.38 36.70
N PHE A 122 -4.57 -1.13 37.09
CA PHE A 122 -5.30 -1.93 38.10
C PHE A 122 -6.29 -2.92 37.46
N SER A 123 -6.33 -3.04 36.14
CA SER A 123 -7.25 -3.90 35.39
C SER A 123 -6.61 -5.25 35.09
N VAL A 124 -7.07 -6.32 35.73
CA VAL A 124 -6.67 -7.71 35.45
C VAL A 124 -6.91 -8.04 33.97
N ARG A 125 -8.07 -7.62 33.42
CA ARG A 125 -8.41 -7.84 32.00
C ARG A 125 -7.37 -7.21 31.06
N TYR A 126 -6.85 -6.02 31.41
CA TYR A 126 -5.84 -5.35 30.62
C TYR A 126 -4.48 -6.07 30.65
N TRP A 127 -4.06 -6.55 31.83
CA TRP A 127 -2.84 -7.35 31.94
C TRP A 127 -2.93 -8.67 31.18
N LEU A 128 -4.09 -9.34 31.21
CA LEU A 128 -4.34 -10.52 30.41
C LEU A 128 -4.28 -10.22 28.90
N PHE A 129 -4.81 -9.08 28.46
CA PHE A 129 -4.69 -8.62 27.08
C PHE A 129 -3.22 -8.43 26.66
N LEU A 130 -2.40 -7.78 27.49
CA LEU A 130 -0.97 -7.62 27.21
C LEU A 130 -0.23 -8.98 27.16
N ALA A 131 -0.56 -9.88 28.06
CA ALA A 131 0.00 -11.23 28.07
C ALA A 131 -0.38 -12.01 26.79
N GLU A 132 -1.62 -11.86 26.30
CA GLU A 132 -2.08 -12.47 25.06
C GLU A 132 -1.35 -11.90 23.82
N ILE A 133 -1.03 -10.60 23.78
CA ILE A 133 -0.20 -10.04 22.71
C ILE A 133 1.17 -10.72 22.69
N LEU A 134 1.81 -10.87 23.86
CA LEU A 134 3.12 -11.53 23.95
C LEU A 134 3.03 -13.03 23.58
N ARG A 135 1.96 -13.70 23.99
CA ARG A 135 1.67 -15.08 23.59
C ARG A 135 1.53 -15.19 22.07
N PHE A 136 0.69 -14.36 21.46
CA PHE A 136 0.49 -14.31 20.00
C PHE A 136 1.81 -14.09 19.25
N CYS A 137 2.58 -13.07 19.64
CA CYS A 137 3.87 -12.77 19.01
C CYS A 137 4.83 -13.96 19.05
N ARG A 138 4.94 -14.63 20.21
CA ARG A 138 5.82 -15.80 20.39
C ARG A 138 5.36 -17.00 19.56
N GLU A 139 4.06 -17.34 19.63
CA GLU A 139 3.50 -18.50 18.94
C GLU A 139 3.51 -18.32 17.42
N ALA A 140 3.13 -17.12 16.93
CA ALA A 140 3.17 -16.79 15.52
C ALA A 140 4.60 -16.86 14.97
N SER A 141 5.58 -16.27 15.66
CA SER A 141 6.99 -16.34 15.25
C SER A 141 7.52 -17.78 15.21
N LYS A 142 7.14 -18.60 16.20
CA LYS A 142 7.51 -20.03 16.23
C LYS A 142 6.93 -20.77 15.04
N LYS A 143 5.62 -20.65 14.79
CA LYS A 143 4.92 -21.33 13.69
C LYS A 143 5.44 -20.94 12.31
N ILE A 144 5.83 -19.66 12.12
CA ILE A 144 6.46 -19.21 10.87
C ILE A 144 7.81 -19.87 10.69
N LYS A 145 8.65 -19.89 11.75
CA LYS A 145 9.98 -20.49 11.69
C LYS A 145 9.94 -22.00 11.43
N GLU A 146 8.93 -22.68 11.96
CA GLU A 146 8.70 -24.13 11.80
C GLU A 146 7.91 -24.46 10.52
N GLU A 147 7.46 -23.45 9.75
CA GLU A 147 6.61 -23.59 8.55
C GLU A 147 5.32 -24.41 8.79
N THR A 148 4.78 -24.33 10.01
CA THR A 148 3.62 -25.10 10.47
C THR A 148 2.28 -24.36 10.34
N VAL A 149 2.26 -23.20 9.66
CA VAL A 149 1.02 -22.48 9.39
C VAL A 149 0.32 -23.07 8.18
N ASP A 150 -0.88 -23.62 8.38
CA ASP A 150 -1.68 -24.18 7.30
C ASP A 150 -2.10 -23.06 6.31
N ALA A 151 -1.71 -23.20 5.05
CA ALA A 151 -1.96 -22.23 4.00
C ALA A 151 -3.43 -22.15 3.55
N SER A 152 -4.27 -23.10 3.98
CA SER A 152 -5.70 -23.12 3.68
C SER A 152 -6.54 -22.31 4.68
N LEU A 153 -5.98 -21.98 5.86
CA LEU A 153 -6.69 -21.28 6.90
C LEU A 153 -6.82 -19.79 6.64
N THR A 154 -8.01 -19.27 6.92
CA THR A 154 -8.21 -17.83 7.11
C THR A 154 -7.62 -17.38 8.45
N LEU A 155 -7.38 -16.08 8.60
CA LEU A 155 -6.94 -15.50 9.86
C LEU A 155 -7.95 -15.78 10.98
N GLY A 156 -9.25 -15.67 10.70
CA GLY A 156 -10.31 -15.98 11.67
C GLY A 156 -10.28 -17.44 12.11
N ASP A 157 -10.08 -18.39 11.19
CA ASP A 157 -9.96 -19.81 11.52
C ASP A 157 -8.72 -20.08 12.37
N TYR A 158 -7.58 -19.53 11.98
CA TYR A 158 -6.33 -19.65 12.72
C TYR A 158 -6.47 -19.14 14.17
N LEU A 159 -7.04 -17.94 14.35
CA LEU A 159 -7.22 -17.36 15.69
C LEU A 159 -8.17 -18.19 16.56
N ARG A 160 -9.25 -18.73 15.97
CA ARG A 160 -10.19 -19.63 16.68
C ARG A 160 -9.56 -20.97 17.07
N THR A 161 -8.84 -21.59 16.14
CA THR A 161 -8.20 -22.90 16.37
C THR A 161 -7.22 -22.87 17.53
N ILE A 162 -6.46 -21.76 17.66
CA ILE A 162 -5.51 -21.59 18.78
C ILE A 162 -6.21 -21.17 20.09
N GLY A 163 -7.43 -20.64 19.99
CA GLY A 163 -8.20 -20.21 21.16
C GLY A 163 -7.70 -18.91 21.78
N TYR A 164 -7.35 -17.91 20.95
CA TYR A 164 -7.02 -16.59 21.46
C TYR A 164 -8.24 -15.87 22.04
N ARG A 165 -8.02 -15.04 23.08
CA ARG A 165 -9.07 -14.24 23.70
C ARG A 165 -9.62 -13.20 22.73
N ASN A 166 -10.93 -12.92 22.84
CA ASN A 166 -11.59 -11.88 22.03
C ASN A 166 -10.96 -10.49 22.18
N ASP A 167 -10.41 -10.17 23.36
CA ASP A 167 -9.73 -8.90 23.61
C ASP A 167 -8.51 -8.73 22.69
N LEU A 168 -7.70 -9.77 22.50
CA LEU A 168 -6.58 -9.74 21.54
C LEU A 168 -7.09 -9.49 20.12
N VAL A 169 -8.12 -10.21 19.70
CA VAL A 169 -8.66 -10.12 18.35
C VAL A 169 -9.25 -8.74 18.09
N ASN A 170 -10.08 -8.22 19.00
CA ASN A 170 -10.82 -7.00 18.78
C ASN A 170 -10.02 -5.72 19.07
N TRP A 171 -9.05 -5.74 19.99
CA TRP A 171 -8.30 -4.56 20.39
C TRP A 171 -6.91 -4.46 19.74
N PHE A 172 -6.39 -5.56 19.19
CA PHE A 172 -5.06 -5.57 18.59
C PHE A 172 -5.05 -6.07 17.14
N ILE A 173 -5.48 -7.34 16.90
CA ILE A 173 -5.34 -7.97 15.58
C ILE A 173 -6.18 -7.26 14.52
N LYS A 174 -7.49 -7.10 14.76
CA LYS A 174 -8.40 -6.44 13.82
C LYS A 174 -8.01 -4.98 13.58
N PRO A 175 -7.83 -4.13 14.60
CA PRO A 175 -7.54 -2.72 14.36
C PRO A 175 -6.21 -2.49 13.63
N MET A 176 -5.16 -3.20 14.03
CA MET A 176 -3.84 -3.05 13.40
C MET A 176 -3.83 -3.62 11.99
N GLY A 177 -4.34 -4.84 11.80
CA GLY A 177 -4.37 -5.47 10.49
C GLY A 177 -5.25 -4.70 9.50
N ALA A 178 -6.44 -4.28 9.94
CA ALA A 178 -7.33 -3.49 9.10
C ALA A 178 -6.72 -2.13 8.72
N ALA A 179 -5.99 -1.47 9.63
CA ALA A 179 -5.29 -0.23 9.33
C ALA A 179 -4.15 -0.42 8.31
N ILE A 180 -3.44 -1.56 8.36
CA ILE A 180 -2.34 -1.88 7.42
C ILE A 180 -2.84 -2.05 6.00
N TRP A 181 -3.98 -2.74 5.80
CA TRP A 181 -4.53 -3.03 4.46
C TRP A 181 -5.75 -2.18 4.09
N SER A 182 -6.11 -1.18 4.92
CA SER A 182 -7.28 -0.31 4.69
C SER A 182 -8.57 -1.12 4.41
N THR A 183 -8.77 -2.21 5.13
CA THR A 183 -9.86 -3.18 4.92
C THR A 183 -10.85 -3.17 6.09
N PRO A 184 -12.15 -3.48 5.89
CA PRO A 184 -13.10 -3.63 6.98
C PRO A 184 -12.67 -4.69 8.01
N PHE A 185 -13.00 -4.48 9.28
CA PHE A 185 -12.60 -5.38 10.37
C PHE A 185 -13.03 -6.84 10.15
N GLN A 186 -14.23 -7.04 9.60
CA GLN A 186 -14.72 -8.39 9.33
C GLN A 186 -14.00 -9.05 8.16
N LYS A 187 -13.74 -8.30 7.09
CA LYS A 187 -13.01 -8.79 5.91
C LYS A 187 -11.56 -9.18 6.23
N LEU A 188 -10.95 -8.54 7.22
CA LEU A 188 -9.61 -8.93 7.66
C LEU A 188 -9.57 -10.39 8.16
N LEU A 189 -10.63 -10.90 8.78
CA LEU A 189 -10.67 -12.28 9.25
C LEU A 189 -10.71 -13.32 8.11
N GLU A 190 -11.09 -12.91 6.90
CA GLU A 190 -11.05 -13.73 5.69
C GLU A 190 -9.64 -13.77 5.05
N PHE A 191 -8.71 -12.93 5.54
CA PHE A 191 -7.34 -12.86 5.04
C PHE A 191 -6.62 -14.20 5.26
N PRO A 192 -5.75 -14.65 4.33
CA PRO A 192 -4.98 -15.88 4.52
C PRO A 192 -4.04 -15.77 5.73
N ALA A 193 -4.19 -16.66 6.71
CA ALA A 193 -3.42 -16.62 7.97
C ALA A 193 -1.91 -16.62 7.73
N GLN A 194 -1.43 -17.48 6.82
CA GLN A 194 -0.01 -17.59 6.50
C GLN A 194 0.55 -16.25 5.97
N ALA A 195 -0.15 -15.61 5.03
CA ALA A 195 0.27 -14.33 4.45
C ALA A 195 0.30 -13.22 5.52
N PHE A 196 -0.73 -13.15 6.37
CA PHE A 196 -0.81 -12.21 7.48
C PHE A 196 0.37 -12.35 8.46
N LEU A 197 0.65 -13.56 8.91
CA LEU A 197 1.71 -13.83 9.88
C LEU A 197 3.10 -13.57 9.28
N HIS A 198 3.35 -13.96 8.02
CA HIS A 198 4.60 -13.65 7.34
C HIS A 198 4.81 -12.14 7.19
N PHE A 199 3.76 -11.40 6.84
CA PHE A 199 3.83 -9.94 6.78
C PHE A 199 4.20 -9.33 8.13
N TYR A 200 3.52 -9.76 9.20
CA TYR A 200 3.80 -9.28 10.56
C TYR A 200 5.23 -9.58 11.01
N ASN A 201 5.73 -10.78 10.67
CA ASN A 201 7.12 -11.17 10.96
C ASN A 201 8.13 -10.31 10.21
N ASN A 202 7.94 -10.16 8.90
CA ASN A 202 8.86 -9.41 8.03
C ASN A 202 8.96 -7.94 8.42
N HIS A 203 7.85 -7.35 8.87
CA HIS A 203 7.79 -5.95 9.31
C HIS A 203 8.12 -5.75 10.80
N GLY A 204 8.58 -6.81 11.49
CA GLY A 204 8.98 -6.74 12.89
C GLY A 204 7.81 -6.51 13.87
N LEU A 205 6.56 -6.76 13.44
CA LEU A 205 5.36 -6.57 14.27
C LEU A 205 5.17 -7.69 15.30
N LEU A 206 5.83 -8.84 15.11
CA LEU A 206 5.86 -9.95 16.06
C LEU A 206 7.03 -9.86 17.06
N SER A 207 7.85 -8.81 17.00
CA SER A 207 9.02 -8.63 17.86
C SER A 207 8.94 -7.35 18.66
N LEU A 208 9.39 -7.41 19.92
CA LEU A 208 9.63 -6.23 20.76
C LEU A 208 11.02 -5.61 20.52
N ARG A 209 11.92 -6.38 19.94
CA ARG A 209 13.33 -6.00 19.65
C ARG A 209 13.58 -6.18 18.16
N ASP A 210 14.64 -5.55 17.66
CA ASP A 210 15.07 -5.68 16.25
C ASP A 210 13.94 -5.33 15.25
N ARG A 211 13.28 -4.21 15.49
CA ARG A 211 12.30 -3.64 14.55
C ARG A 211 13.00 -2.91 13.42
N PRO A 212 12.50 -2.99 12.17
CA PRO A 212 13.06 -2.22 11.07
C PRO A 212 12.93 -0.72 11.37
N GLN A 213 13.93 0.07 10.92
CA GLN A 213 13.82 1.52 10.96
C GLN A 213 12.87 1.98 9.86
N TRP A 214 11.79 2.61 10.26
CA TRP A 214 10.86 3.23 9.32
C TRP A 214 11.42 4.54 8.81
N GLN A 215 11.09 4.83 7.56
CA GLN A 215 11.58 6.00 6.81
C GLN A 215 10.45 6.59 5.98
N THR A 216 10.65 7.83 5.54
CA THR A 216 9.80 8.54 4.59
C THR A 216 10.68 9.28 3.58
N VAL A 217 10.13 9.63 2.43
CA VAL A 217 10.84 10.43 1.42
C VAL A 217 10.95 11.88 1.93
N ALA A 218 12.18 12.40 1.96
CA ALA A 218 12.40 13.79 2.38
C ALA A 218 11.77 14.77 1.37
N GLY A 219 10.95 15.68 1.87
CA GLY A 219 10.22 16.63 1.01
C GLY A 219 8.91 16.08 0.43
N GLY A 220 8.43 14.94 0.94
CA GLY A 220 7.21 14.27 0.48
C GLY A 220 7.48 13.25 -0.64
N SER A 221 6.59 12.28 -0.75
CA SER A 221 6.74 11.16 -1.67
C SER A 221 6.78 11.58 -3.15
N HIS A 222 6.12 12.69 -3.51
CA HIS A 222 6.16 13.22 -4.87
C HIS A 222 7.57 13.61 -5.36
N THR A 223 8.54 13.77 -4.43
CA THR A 223 9.95 14.08 -4.77
C THR A 223 10.56 13.04 -5.70
N TYR A 224 10.27 11.75 -5.52
CA TYR A 224 10.81 10.72 -6.42
C TYR A 224 10.15 10.75 -7.80
N VAL A 225 8.87 11.14 -7.88
CA VAL A 225 8.16 11.33 -9.15
C VAL A 225 8.81 12.47 -9.94
N GLN A 226 9.09 13.58 -9.26
CA GLN A 226 9.79 14.71 -9.88
C GLN A 226 11.22 14.36 -10.32
N ALA A 227 11.94 13.56 -9.52
CA ALA A 227 13.26 13.08 -9.90
C ALA A 227 13.22 12.18 -11.13
N PHE A 228 12.23 11.28 -11.21
CA PHE A 228 11.97 10.48 -12.42
C PHE A 228 11.72 11.37 -13.63
N LEU A 229 10.81 12.34 -13.53
CA LEU A 229 10.48 13.26 -14.65
C LEU A 229 11.70 14.00 -15.19
N LYS A 230 12.67 14.35 -14.33
CA LYS A 230 13.91 15.03 -14.73
C LYS A 230 14.89 14.11 -15.47
N THR A 231 14.80 12.81 -15.26
CA THR A 231 15.75 11.83 -15.82
C THR A 231 15.18 10.96 -16.93
N TYR A 232 13.86 10.96 -17.10
CA TYR A 232 13.17 10.11 -18.07
C TYR A 232 13.19 10.75 -19.45
N ASN A 233 13.73 10.02 -20.43
CA ASN A 233 13.88 10.48 -21.83
C ASN A 233 12.77 9.97 -22.76
N GLY A 234 11.85 9.14 -22.27
CA GLY A 234 10.72 8.63 -23.05
C GLY A 234 9.56 9.63 -23.13
N LYS A 235 8.51 9.26 -23.83
CA LYS A 235 7.30 10.07 -23.94
C LYS A 235 6.35 9.81 -22.79
N ILE A 236 5.66 10.85 -22.31
CA ILE A 236 4.60 10.76 -21.30
C ILE A 236 3.36 11.45 -21.86
N TYR A 237 2.25 10.73 -21.89
CA TYR A 237 0.94 11.26 -22.22
C TYR A 237 0.06 11.29 -20.97
N LEU A 238 -0.23 12.47 -20.47
CA LEU A 238 -1.18 12.73 -19.40
C LEU A 238 -2.58 12.93 -19.98
N HIS A 239 -3.62 12.85 -19.15
CA HIS A 239 -5.02 12.92 -19.60
C HIS A 239 -5.32 11.96 -20.77
N SER A 240 -4.62 10.83 -20.83
CA SER A 240 -4.66 9.90 -21.94
C SER A 240 -5.13 8.50 -21.48
N PRO A 241 -6.41 8.37 -21.13
CA PRO A 241 -6.96 7.10 -20.70
C PRO A 241 -6.96 6.09 -21.84
N VAL A 242 -6.28 4.97 -21.64
CA VAL A 242 -6.42 3.80 -22.51
C VAL A 242 -7.73 3.12 -22.16
N HIS A 243 -8.52 2.76 -23.17
CA HIS A 243 -9.82 2.09 -22.98
C HIS A 243 -9.82 0.67 -23.54
N HIS A 244 -9.10 0.44 -24.62
CA HIS A 244 -9.00 -0.88 -25.27
C HIS A 244 -7.58 -1.15 -25.72
N ILE A 245 -7.19 -2.42 -25.60
CA ILE A 245 -5.92 -2.94 -26.07
C ILE A 245 -6.22 -4.14 -26.97
N GLU A 246 -5.95 -3.98 -28.24
CA GLU A 246 -6.03 -5.04 -29.24
C GLU A 246 -4.65 -5.65 -29.43
N ARG A 247 -4.62 -6.98 -29.51
CA ARG A 247 -3.37 -7.75 -29.59
C ARG A 247 -3.42 -8.67 -30.81
N ASN A 248 -2.36 -8.67 -31.60
CA ASN A 248 -2.23 -9.53 -32.76
C ASN A 248 -0.79 -10.10 -32.87
N SER A 249 -0.49 -10.80 -33.95
CA SER A 249 0.83 -11.39 -34.15
C SER A 249 1.94 -10.36 -34.36
N ALA A 250 1.62 -9.13 -34.74
CA ALA A 250 2.59 -8.06 -34.99
C ALA A 250 2.90 -7.22 -33.74
N GLY A 251 2.01 -7.22 -32.75
CA GLY A 251 2.17 -6.43 -31.51
C GLY A 251 0.83 -6.06 -30.89
N VAL A 252 0.77 -4.84 -30.33
CA VAL A 252 -0.41 -4.33 -29.62
C VAL A 252 -0.81 -2.96 -30.16
N GLU A 253 -2.11 -2.69 -30.25
CA GLU A 253 -2.67 -1.38 -30.51
C GLU A 253 -3.43 -0.87 -29.30
N LEU A 254 -3.11 0.34 -28.85
CA LEU A 254 -3.80 1.02 -27.77
C LEU A 254 -4.83 2.00 -28.33
N LYS A 255 -6.03 2.01 -27.74
CA LYS A 255 -7.14 2.88 -28.16
C LYS A 255 -7.70 3.68 -26.98
N SER A 256 -7.97 4.95 -27.20
CA SER A 256 -8.83 5.79 -26.37
C SER A 256 -10.28 5.71 -26.85
N LYS A 257 -11.19 6.45 -26.22
CA LYS A 257 -12.57 6.63 -26.75
C LYS A 257 -12.60 7.36 -28.10
N ASP A 258 -11.59 8.20 -28.34
CA ASP A 258 -11.53 9.09 -29.49
C ASP A 258 -10.73 8.49 -30.68
N GLY A 259 -10.14 7.31 -30.49
CA GLY A 259 -9.40 6.62 -31.55
C GLY A 259 -8.08 5.97 -31.08
N SER A 260 -7.22 5.66 -32.07
CA SER A 260 -5.93 5.00 -31.81
C SER A 260 -4.95 5.93 -31.08
N LEU A 261 -4.30 5.38 -30.06
CA LEU A 261 -3.18 6.01 -29.34
C LEU A 261 -1.82 5.56 -29.90
N GLY A 262 -1.81 4.54 -30.74
CA GLY A 262 -0.61 4.02 -31.39
C GLY A 262 -0.45 2.51 -31.28
N SER A 263 0.50 2.01 -32.09
CA SER A 263 0.90 0.59 -32.13
C SER A 263 2.28 0.43 -31.54
N PHE A 264 2.48 -0.68 -30.77
CA PHE A 264 3.70 -0.96 -30.02
C PHE A 264 4.07 -2.45 -30.15
N ASP A 265 5.37 -2.75 -30.02
CA ASP A 265 5.83 -4.14 -29.97
C ASP A 265 5.38 -4.85 -28.71
N ARG A 266 5.26 -4.12 -27.58
CA ARG A 266 4.87 -4.65 -26.26
C ARG A 266 4.04 -3.63 -25.50
N VAL A 267 3.19 -4.15 -24.61
CA VAL A 267 2.52 -3.33 -23.60
C VAL A 267 2.81 -3.83 -22.20
N ILE A 268 3.05 -2.89 -21.27
CA ILE A 268 3.20 -3.13 -19.85
C ILE A 268 1.96 -2.56 -19.15
N LEU A 269 1.15 -3.43 -18.56
CA LEU A 269 -0.02 -3.03 -17.77
C LEU A 269 0.41 -2.84 -16.31
N ALA A 270 0.54 -1.58 -15.90
CA ALA A 270 0.96 -1.15 -14.58
C ALA A 270 -0.19 -0.52 -13.78
N THR A 271 -1.42 -0.91 -14.11
CA THR A 271 -2.68 -0.52 -13.44
C THR A 271 -3.05 -1.54 -12.36
N HIS A 272 -4.22 -1.39 -11.71
CA HIS A 272 -4.79 -2.46 -10.90
C HIS A 272 -5.10 -3.70 -11.75
N ALA A 273 -5.16 -4.88 -11.15
CA ALA A 273 -5.37 -6.14 -11.90
C ALA A 273 -6.75 -6.19 -12.60
N ASP A 274 -7.79 -5.69 -11.94
CA ASP A 274 -9.14 -5.58 -12.51
C ASP A 274 -9.20 -4.56 -13.65
N GLU A 275 -8.53 -3.40 -13.50
CA GLU A 275 -8.38 -2.42 -14.58
C GLU A 275 -7.60 -3.03 -15.75
N ALA A 276 -6.46 -3.70 -15.48
CA ALA A 276 -5.67 -4.37 -16.53
C ALA A 276 -6.53 -5.37 -17.32
N LEU A 277 -7.32 -6.19 -16.62
CA LEU A 277 -8.24 -7.13 -17.28
C LEU A 277 -9.29 -6.41 -18.13
N GLY A 278 -9.87 -5.32 -17.62
CA GLY A 278 -10.88 -4.53 -18.30
C GLY A 278 -10.39 -3.80 -19.58
N LEU A 279 -9.07 -3.54 -19.67
CA LEU A 279 -8.48 -2.91 -20.85
C LEU A 279 -8.29 -3.87 -22.02
N LEU A 280 -8.23 -5.17 -21.80
CA LEU A 280 -8.00 -6.16 -22.84
C LEU A 280 -9.28 -6.40 -23.65
N SER A 281 -9.25 -6.17 -24.96
CA SER A 281 -10.40 -6.41 -25.83
C SER A 281 -10.79 -7.89 -25.86
N GLU A 282 -9.79 -8.77 -25.91
CA GLU A 282 -9.96 -10.23 -25.93
C GLU A 282 -9.01 -10.88 -24.90
N PRO A 283 -9.35 -10.84 -23.59
CA PRO A 283 -8.54 -11.49 -22.58
C PRO A 283 -8.64 -13.03 -22.71
N THR A 284 -7.51 -13.71 -22.55
CA THR A 284 -7.45 -15.18 -22.50
C THR A 284 -8.17 -15.74 -21.28
N ALA A 285 -8.47 -17.03 -21.28
CA ALA A 285 -9.07 -17.71 -20.13
C ALA A 285 -8.18 -17.60 -18.86
N GLU A 286 -6.86 -17.68 -19.03
CA GLU A 286 -5.90 -17.53 -17.91
C GLU A 286 -5.85 -16.10 -17.37
N GLU A 287 -5.87 -15.08 -18.23
CA GLU A 287 -5.96 -13.68 -17.79
C GLU A 287 -7.24 -13.41 -17.01
N ARG A 288 -8.40 -13.89 -17.48
CA ARG A 288 -9.67 -13.79 -16.75
C ARG A 288 -9.60 -14.47 -15.40
N ARG A 289 -9.05 -15.67 -15.34
CA ARG A 289 -8.94 -16.46 -14.11
C ARG A 289 -7.99 -15.80 -13.10
N ILE A 290 -6.82 -15.36 -13.55
CA ILE A 290 -5.76 -14.85 -12.67
C ILE A 290 -6.04 -13.40 -12.27
N LEU A 291 -6.25 -12.49 -13.22
CA LEU A 291 -6.47 -11.07 -12.93
C LEU A 291 -7.84 -10.83 -12.27
N GLY A 292 -8.86 -11.60 -12.63
CA GLY A 292 -10.21 -11.51 -12.06
C GLY A 292 -10.31 -11.99 -10.60
N ALA A 293 -9.26 -12.64 -10.06
CA ALA A 293 -9.22 -13.02 -8.65
C ALA A 293 -8.93 -11.86 -7.69
N PHE A 294 -8.40 -10.75 -8.22
CA PHE A 294 -8.07 -9.57 -7.43
C PHE A 294 -9.27 -8.62 -7.33
N ARG A 295 -9.60 -8.25 -6.11
CA ARG A 295 -10.67 -7.31 -5.81
C ARG A 295 -10.09 -6.09 -5.09
N TYR A 296 -10.79 -4.95 -5.21
CA TYR A 296 -10.36 -3.71 -4.60
C TYR A 296 -11.49 -3.08 -3.78
N ASN A 297 -11.13 -2.40 -2.69
CA ASN A 297 -12.05 -1.54 -1.94
C ASN A 297 -11.61 -0.08 -2.09
N HIS A 298 -12.61 0.80 -2.06
CA HIS A 298 -12.38 2.24 -2.14
C HIS A 298 -12.30 2.83 -0.74
N ASN A 299 -11.29 3.67 -0.51
CA ASN A 299 -11.06 4.32 0.77
C ASN A 299 -11.02 5.83 0.56
N GLN A 300 -12.03 6.53 1.08
CA GLN A 300 -11.99 7.98 1.16
C GLN A 300 -10.83 8.39 2.07
N THR A 301 -10.03 9.33 1.63
CA THR A 301 -8.83 9.80 2.33
C THR A 301 -8.87 11.32 2.38
N VAL A 302 -8.91 11.89 3.58
CA VAL A 302 -9.05 13.33 3.83
C VAL A 302 -7.81 13.85 4.55
N LEU A 303 -7.17 14.90 4.01
CA LEU A 303 -6.14 15.67 4.69
C LEU A 303 -6.80 16.85 5.43
N HIS A 304 -6.54 16.95 6.72
CA HIS A 304 -7.20 17.96 7.59
C HIS A 304 -6.35 18.33 8.80
N THR A 305 -6.84 19.30 9.60
CA THR A 305 -6.24 19.76 10.87
C THR A 305 -7.13 19.47 12.09
N ASP A 306 -8.26 18.78 11.91
CA ASP A 306 -9.20 18.45 12.98
C ASP A 306 -8.60 17.43 13.97
N ARG A 307 -8.49 17.80 15.24
CA ARG A 307 -8.01 16.94 16.34
C ARG A 307 -9.10 16.03 16.91
N GLY A 308 -10.37 16.26 16.57
CA GLY A 308 -11.51 15.48 17.07
C GLY A 308 -11.48 14.00 16.70
N LEU A 309 -10.72 13.66 15.67
CA LEU A 309 -10.51 12.27 15.21
C LEU A 309 -9.30 11.56 15.83
N LEU A 310 -8.72 12.16 16.87
CA LEU A 310 -7.67 11.53 17.67
C LEU A 310 -8.18 11.10 19.05
N PRO A 311 -7.49 10.16 19.71
CA PRO A 311 -7.84 9.79 21.08
C PRO A 311 -7.90 11.00 22.01
N ALA A 312 -8.90 11.07 22.89
CA ALA A 312 -9.07 12.19 23.82
C ALA A 312 -7.85 12.43 24.73
N LEU A 313 -7.11 11.37 25.04
CA LEU A 313 -5.88 11.46 25.83
C LEU A 313 -4.66 11.68 24.91
N ARG A 314 -4.07 12.87 24.92
CA ARG A 314 -2.91 13.19 24.08
C ARG A 314 -1.73 12.21 24.22
N ARG A 315 -1.52 11.62 25.39
CA ARG A 315 -0.50 10.59 25.63
C ARG A 315 -0.76 9.25 24.93
N SER A 316 -1.97 9.04 24.40
CA SER A 316 -2.30 7.89 23.54
C SER A 316 -2.23 8.21 22.05
N TRP A 317 -1.84 9.41 21.67
CA TRP A 317 -1.62 9.76 20.27
C TRP A 317 -0.40 9.02 19.72
N ALA A 318 -0.59 8.38 18.59
CA ALA A 318 0.43 7.66 17.86
C ALA A 318 0.55 8.17 16.41
N SER A 319 1.46 7.63 15.65
CA SER A 319 1.55 7.91 14.22
C SER A 319 0.32 7.40 13.47
N TRP A 320 -0.22 6.26 13.88
CA TRP A 320 -1.45 5.65 13.38
C TRP A 320 -2.45 5.52 14.53
N ASN A 321 -3.63 6.09 14.38
CA ASN A 321 -4.66 6.11 15.41
C ASN A 321 -5.95 5.51 14.87
N VAL A 322 -6.41 4.41 15.47
CA VAL A 322 -7.68 3.78 15.14
C VAL A 322 -8.67 4.04 16.26
N ILE A 323 -9.81 4.66 15.92
CA ILE A 323 -10.93 4.84 16.84
C ILE A 323 -12.10 4.01 16.34
N GLN A 324 -12.49 3.01 17.12
CA GLN A 324 -13.72 2.26 16.87
C GLN A 324 -14.88 3.01 17.48
N TRP A 325 -15.75 3.56 16.64
CA TRP A 325 -16.94 4.27 17.05
C TRP A 325 -18.11 3.30 17.24
N GLN A 326 -19.06 3.65 18.11
CA GLN A 326 -20.22 2.82 18.47
C GLN A 326 -21.17 2.55 17.28
N ASP A 327 -21.31 3.54 16.41
CA ASP A 327 -22.20 3.48 15.25
C ASP A 327 -21.60 2.75 14.02
N MET A 328 -20.40 2.15 14.18
CA MET A 328 -19.76 1.43 13.09
C MET A 328 -20.22 -0.02 13.01
N GLY A 329 -20.86 -0.36 11.90
CA GLY A 329 -21.17 -1.75 11.57
C GLY A 329 -19.95 -2.60 11.24
N PRO A 330 -20.10 -3.94 11.18
CA PRO A 330 -18.98 -4.87 10.93
C PRO A 330 -18.33 -4.72 9.53
N GLU A 331 -19.10 -4.25 8.55
CA GLU A 331 -18.64 -4.00 7.17
C GLU A 331 -18.12 -2.57 6.97
N HIS A 332 -18.15 -1.73 8.01
CA HIS A 332 -17.63 -0.37 7.89
C HIS A 332 -16.11 -0.40 7.59
N PRO A 333 -15.63 0.37 6.59
CA PRO A 333 -14.22 0.50 6.33
C PRO A 333 -13.44 0.98 7.57
N VAL A 334 -12.20 0.54 7.72
CA VAL A 334 -11.38 0.88 8.89
C VAL A 334 -11.21 2.40 9.03
N PRO A 335 -11.49 2.95 10.23
CA PRO A 335 -11.23 4.35 10.53
C PRO A 335 -9.80 4.48 11.05
N VAL A 336 -8.90 5.00 10.25
CA VAL A 336 -7.53 5.28 10.69
C VAL A 336 -7.18 6.74 10.43
N THR A 337 -6.61 7.39 11.45
CA THR A 337 -6.08 8.76 11.37
C THR A 337 -4.57 8.72 11.52
N TYR A 338 -3.85 9.13 10.50
CA TYR A 338 -2.39 9.24 10.45
C TYR A 338 -1.98 10.63 10.93
N HIS A 339 -1.02 10.70 11.86
CA HIS A 339 -0.45 11.95 12.36
C HIS A 339 0.80 12.32 11.53
N MET A 340 0.63 13.22 10.58
CA MET A 340 1.63 13.49 9.55
C MET A 340 2.88 14.18 10.08
N ASN A 341 2.75 15.07 11.08
CA ASN A 341 3.91 15.70 11.73
C ASN A 341 4.89 14.65 12.30
N ARG A 342 4.38 13.54 12.85
CA ARG A 342 5.21 12.43 13.34
C ARG A 342 5.76 11.59 12.20
N LEU A 343 4.90 11.17 11.27
CA LEU A 343 5.28 10.28 10.18
C LEU A 343 6.30 10.90 9.25
N GLN A 344 6.10 12.16 8.85
CA GLN A 344 7.03 12.86 7.98
C GLN A 344 8.08 13.69 8.75
N GLY A 345 7.96 13.81 10.08
CA GLY A 345 8.92 14.44 10.97
C GLY A 345 9.13 15.93 10.69
N PHE A 346 8.13 16.67 10.23
CA PHE A 346 8.21 18.10 10.09
C PHE A 346 7.66 18.83 11.34
N SER A 347 8.19 20.01 11.60
CA SER A 347 7.70 20.90 12.65
C SER A 347 6.78 21.96 12.05
N SER A 348 5.63 22.19 12.67
CA SER A 348 4.65 23.23 12.32
C SER A 348 3.86 23.59 13.57
N ASP A 349 3.28 24.80 13.59
CA ASP A 349 2.35 25.25 14.64
C ASP A 349 0.99 24.53 14.54
N CYS A 350 0.69 23.96 13.37
CA CYS A 350 -0.46 23.11 13.13
C CYS A 350 -0.09 21.61 13.17
N GLU A 351 -1.03 20.80 13.60
CA GLU A 351 -0.98 19.35 13.47
C GLU A 351 -1.81 18.93 12.25
N PHE A 352 -1.22 18.13 11.36
CA PHE A 352 -1.84 17.66 10.14
C PHE A 352 -2.14 16.16 10.24
N PHE A 353 -3.32 15.82 9.77
CA PHE A 353 -3.82 14.45 9.81
C PHE A 353 -4.31 14.02 8.45
N VAL A 354 -4.13 12.74 8.16
CA VAL A 354 -4.76 12.07 7.03
C VAL A 354 -5.67 10.99 7.59
N THR A 355 -6.98 11.11 7.35
CA THR A 355 -7.97 10.18 7.88
C THR A 355 -8.64 9.40 6.76
N LEU A 356 -8.67 8.07 6.92
CA LEU A 356 -9.37 7.16 6.02
C LEU A 356 -10.76 6.85 6.55
N ASN A 357 -11.73 6.88 5.61
CA ASN A 357 -13.10 6.37 5.79
C ASN A 357 -13.93 7.03 6.90
N GLN A 358 -13.57 8.24 7.30
CA GLN A 358 -14.26 9.05 8.31
C GLN A 358 -14.41 10.52 7.87
N GLY A 359 -14.41 10.79 6.58
CA GLY A 359 -14.51 12.17 6.06
C GLY A 359 -15.74 12.91 6.55
N ASN A 360 -16.86 12.21 6.78
CA ASN A 360 -18.10 12.75 7.33
C ASN A 360 -18.01 13.20 8.80
N ARG A 361 -16.93 12.83 9.52
CA ARG A 361 -16.66 13.24 10.91
C ARG A 361 -15.64 14.37 11.00
N VAL A 362 -14.95 14.67 9.92
CA VAL A 362 -13.99 15.78 9.86
C VAL A 362 -14.79 17.08 9.79
N ALA A 363 -14.43 18.06 10.61
CA ALA A 363 -15.02 19.40 10.54
C ALA A 363 -14.68 20.05 9.19
N ASN A 364 -15.70 20.50 8.45
CA ASN A 364 -15.56 20.96 7.06
C ASN A 364 -14.54 22.09 6.87
N ASP A 365 -14.45 22.98 7.83
CA ASP A 365 -13.53 24.14 7.83
C ASP A 365 -12.06 23.75 8.07
N THR A 366 -11.81 22.50 8.44
CA THR A 366 -10.46 21.96 8.67
C THR A 366 -9.93 21.11 7.51
N ILE A 367 -10.77 20.80 6.52
CA ILE A 367 -10.40 19.98 5.35
C ILE A 367 -9.51 20.79 4.42
N ILE A 368 -8.38 20.19 4.04
CA ILE A 368 -7.40 20.77 3.12
C ILE A 368 -7.53 20.12 1.73
N ASP A 369 -7.66 18.79 1.68
CA ASP A 369 -7.80 18.04 0.44
C ASP A 369 -8.49 16.70 0.70
N ASP A 370 -9.13 16.11 -0.32
CA ASP A 370 -9.70 14.77 -0.25
C ASP A 370 -9.50 13.99 -1.55
N VAL A 371 -9.40 12.68 -1.42
CA VAL A 371 -9.22 11.76 -2.54
C VAL A 371 -9.72 10.36 -2.19
N VAL A 372 -10.10 9.58 -3.19
CA VAL A 372 -10.44 8.16 -3.01
C VAL A 372 -9.30 7.31 -3.56
N PHE A 373 -8.73 6.45 -2.70
CA PHE A 373 -7.77 5.44 -3.10
C PHE A 373 -8.40 4.05 -3.12
N SER A 374 -7.98 3.23 -4.08
CA SER A 374 -8.38 1.83 -4.18
C SER A 374 -7.27 0.92 -3.68
N HIS A 375 -7.59 0.07 -2.70
CA HIS A 375 -6.64 -0.87 -2.12
C HIS A 375 -7.06 -2.32 -2.40
N PRO A 376 -6.10 -3.23 -2.70
CA PRO A 376 -6.40 -4.62 -2.97
C PRO A 376 -6.89 -5.35 -1.72
N LEU A 377 -7.91 -6.21 -1.89
CA LEU A 377 -8.38 -7.14 -0.87
C LEU A 377 -7.67 -8.48 -1.02
N TYR A 378 -7.10 -8.97 0.06
CA TYR A 378 -6.35 -10.22 0.07
C TYR A 378 -7.23 -11.39 0.51
N THR A 379 -7.68 -12.18 -0.46
CA THR A 379 -8.41 -13.42 -0.26
C THR A 379 -7.51 -14.62 -0.53
N LEU A 380 -7.95 -15.82 -0.14
CA LEU A 380 -7.27 -17.06 -0.50
C LEU A 380 -7.11 -17.21 -2.01
N ASP A 381 -8.11 -16.80 -2.79
CA ASP A 381 -8.07 -16.85 -4.26
C ASP A 381 -7.06 -15.88 -4.84
N ALA A 382 -6.97 -14.65 -4.31
CA ALA A 382 -5.96 -13.68 -4.71
C ALA A 382 -4.53 -14.21 -4.45
N ILE A 383 -4.28 -14.80 -3.28
CA ILE A 383 -2.97 -15.39 -2.95
C ILE A 383 -2.65 -16.61 -3.84
N ARG A 384 -3.64 -17.43 -4.19
CA ARG A 384 -3.46 -18.51 -5.16
C ARG A 384 -3.14 -17.97 -6.56
N ALA A 385 -3.87 -16.93 -7.00
CA ALA A 385 -3.66 -16.29 -8.29
C ALA A 385 -2.27 -15.64 -8.40
N GLN A 386 -1.73 -15.06 -7.33
CA GLN A 386 -0.37 -14.49 -7.31
C GLN A 386 0.70 -15.48 -7.77
N LYS A 387 0.58 -16.77 -7.40
CA LYS A 387 1.53 -17.82 -7.79
C LYS A 387 1.55 -18.06 -9.31
N SER A 388 0.48 -17.68 -10.01
CA SER A 388 0.31 -17.88 -11.45
C SER A 388 0.58 -16.63 -12.28
N LEU A 389 0.80 -15.44 -11.67
CA LEU A 389 1.02 -14.18 -12.40
C LEU A 389 2.22 -14.23 -13.37
N SER A 390 3.24 -15.02 -13.04
CA SER A 390 4.41 -15.18 -13.92
C SER A 390 4.06 -15.85 -15.25
N SER A 391 3.03 -16.68 -15.32
CA SER A 391 2.62 -17.36 -16.56
C SER A 391 1.97 -16.40 -17.58
N LEU A 392 1.53 -15.23 -17.14
CA LEU A 392 0.95 -14.21 -18.03
C LEU A 392 2.00 -13.35 -18.72
N GLN A 393 3.27 -13.37 -18.24
CA GLN A 393 4.29 -12.45 -18.74
C GLN A 393 4.67 -12.76 -20.19
N GLY A 394 4.56 -11.75 -21.06
CA GLY A 394 4.91 -11.84 -22.48
C GLY A 394 3.87 -12.52 -23.36
N VAL A 395 2.79 -13.05 -22.81
CA VAL A 395 1.70 -13.66 -23.58
C VAL A 395 1.02 -12.59 -24.42
N LEU A 396 0.86 -12.82 -25.71
CA LEU A 396 0.29 -11.87 -26.67
C LEU A 396 0.89 -10.44 -26.51
N HIS A 397 2.22 -10.36 -26.39
CA HIS A 397 2.99 -9.11 -26.30
C HIS A 397 2.67 -8.26 -25.03
N THR A 398 2.03 -8.85 -24.01
CA THR A 398 1.54 -8.15 -22.81
C THR A 398 2.31 -8.57 -21.58
N HIS A 399 2.69 -7.60 -20.76
CA HIS A 399 3.32 -7.82 -19.48
C HIS A 399 2.54 -7.09 -18.37
N TYR A 400 2.69 -7.57 -17.15
CA TYR A 400 1.93 -7.09 -16.00
C TYR A 400 2.87 -6.77 -14.82
N CYS A 401 2.67 -5.63 -14.20
CA CYS A 401 3.31 -5.27 -12.94
C CYS A 401 2.36 -4.46 -12.06
N GLY A 402 2.58 -4.48 -10.76
CA GLY A 402 1.73 -3.77 -9.80
C GLY A 402 1.86 -4.35 -8.39
N SER A 403 1.32 -3.67 -7.43
CA SER A 403 1.39 -4.06 -6.01
C SER A 403 0.67 -5.38 -5.70
N TYR A 404 -0.27 -5.81 -6.55
CA TYR A 404 -0.99 -7.08 -6.43
C TYR A 404 -0.11 -8.32 -6.65
N HIS A 405 1.14 -8.16 -7.08
CA HIS A 405 2.14 -9.23 -7.12
C HIS A 405 2.71 -9.59 -5.74
N GLY A 406 2.34 -8.86 -4.69
CA GLY A 406 2.77 -9.09 -3.31
C GLY A 406 1.69 -8.69 -2.32
N TYR A 407 2.07 -7.98 -1.26
CA TYR A 407 1.17 -7.57 -0.18
C TYR A 407 0.50 -6.20 -0.39
N GLY A 408 0.57 -5.61 -1.59
CA GLY A 408 -0.10 -4.35 -1.93
C GLY A 408 0.69 -3.08 -1.63
N PHE A 409 1.98 -3.18 -1.32
CA PHE A 409 2.82 -2.05 -0.95
C PHE A 409 3.71 -1.56 -2.10
N HIS A 410 4.32 -0.39 -1.91
CA HIS A 410 5.22 0.20 -2.91
C HIS A 410 6.37 -0.73 -3.29
N GLU A 411 6.96 -1.43 -2.32
CA GLU A 411 7.99 -2.43 -2.61
C GLU A 411 7.50 -3.51 -3.57
N ASP A 412 6.29 -4.01 -3.35
CA ASP A 412 5.73 -5.07 -4.20
C ASP A 412 5.53 -4.58 -5.64
N ALA A 413 5.09 -3.34 -5.80
CA ALA A 413 4.93 -2.69 -7.10
C ALA A 413 6.29 -2.52 -7.81
N VAL A 414 7.28 -1.96 -7.13
CA VAL A 414 8.64 -1.77 -7.68
C VAL A 414 9.28 -3.12 -7.99
N ARG A 415 9.24 -4.08 -7.04
CA ARG A 415 9.80 -5.43 -7.22
C ARG A 415 9.16 -6.17 -8.39
N SER A 416 7.84 -6.03 -8.60
CA SER A 416 7.16 -6.65 -9.74
C SER A 416 7.65 -6.08 -11.06
N SER A 417 7.88 -4.76 -11.12
CA SER A 417 8.43 -4.10 -12.31
C SER A 417 9.87 -4.52 -12.57
N VAL A 418 10.71 -4.60 -11.52
CA VAL A 418 12.10 -5.08 -11.62
C VAL A 418 12.13 -6.50 -12.17
N ARG A 419 11.34 -7.42 -11.62
CA ARG A 419 11.28 -8.81 -12.11
C ARG A 419 10.75 -8.90 -13.55
N MET A 420 9.78 -8.08 -13.91
CA MET A 420 9.24 -8.04 -15.27
C MET A 420 10.31 -7.60 -16.26
N VAL A 421 11.07 -6.53 -15.97
CA VAL A 421 12.10 -6.01 -16.90
C VAL A 421 13.31 -6.92 -17.04
N GLU A 422 13.54 -7.88 -16.12
CA GLU A 422 14.56 -8.92 -16.25
C GLU A 422 14.36 -9.76 -17.53
N SER A 423 13.11 -9.97 -17.96
CA SER A 423 12.80 -10.65 -19.22
C SER A 423 13.30 -9.88 -20.47
N PHE A 424 13.56 -8.58 -20.34
CA PHE A 424 14.19 -7.73 -21.35
C PHE A 424 15.71 -7.60 -21.19
N GLY A 425 16.31 -8.36 -20.27
CA GLY A 425 17.74 -8.30 -19.96
C GLY A 425 18.17 -6.98 -19.33
N ILE A 426 17.30 -6.41 -18.49
CA ILE A 426 17.51 -5.16 -17.75
C ILE A 426 17.39 -5.46 -16.25
N SER A 427 18.24 -4.88 -15.44
CA SER A 427 18.22 -4.95 -13.97
C SER A 427 18.12 -3.56 -13.35
N LEU A 428 17.64 -3.51 -12.11
CA LEU A 428 17.60 -2.31 -11.29
C LEU A 428 19.00 -1.84 -10.92
#